data_086f20c75a6125636e478567ad10b34f
#
_entry.id   086f20c75a6125636e478567ad10b34f
#
_cell.length_a   1.000
_cell.length_b   1.000
_cell.length_c   1.000
_cell.angle_alpha   90.00
_cell.angle_beta   90.00
_cell.angle_gamma   90.00
#
_symmetry.space_group_name_H-M   'P 1'
#
loop_
_entity.id
_entity.type
_entity.pdbx_description
1 polymer ?
#
loop_
_entity_poly.entity_id
_entity_poly.type
_entity_poly.pdbx_seq_one_letter_code
_entity_poly.pdbx_strand_id
1 'polypeptide(L)'
;VFTVLGLTACQSTTLRKDPEKAVQVRTQLAAEYIRTRDLDSAKRSLDQALKIDPRDATANMMMGVLLQQEGSKPNMEKAEAYFKRAISSEPDNAQARNNYGTYLYQMQRYNEAIEQFTVAGATLGYEQRYQSLENLGRIYLKLGDVANAEKSFKQALQANRNSTISMLELSEIFYLQQNNRDASQLYEQYVRNVGQKNQGARALWIGIRIARANADQLGMQVLVNQMRALFPDSPEYQRYLQLQYSTEAVWK
;
A
#
# COMPACT_ATOMS: atom_id res chain seq x y z
N VAL A 1 71.65 -27.90 27.93
CA VAL A 1 70.81 -26.91 27.22
C VAL A 1 69.67 -27.70 26.60
N PHE A 2 68.45 -27.61 27.19
CA PHE A 2 67.25 -28.21 26.67
C PHE A 2 66.38 -27.06 26.07
N THR A 3 66.21 -27.10 24.74
CA THR A 3 65.29 -26.19 24.02
C THR A 3 63.91 -26.82 23.98
N VAL A 4 62.95 -26.19 24.66
CA VAL A 4 61.55 -26.54 24.55
C VAL A 4 60.93 -25.80 23.39
N LEU A 5 60.59 -26.56 22.33
CA LEU A 5 59.74 -26.03 21.24
C LEU A 5 58.28 -25.95 21.69
N GLY A 6 57.78 -24.73 21.88
CA GLY A 6 56.36 -24.46 22.09
C GLY A 6 55.57 -24.63 20.82
N LEU A 7 54.73 -25.64 20.73
CA LEU A 7 53.72 -25.79 19.69
C LEU A 7 52.55 -24.81 19.98
N THR A 8 52.53 -23.69 19.28
CA THR A 8 51.34 -22.83 19.21
C THR A 8 50.27 -23.49 18.37
N ALA A 9 49.31 -24.12 19.00
CA ALA A 9 48.10 -24.60 18.34
C ALA A 9 47.28 -23.41 17.88
N CYS A 10 47.27 -23.15 16.56
CA CYS A 10 46.27 -22.28 15.97
C CYS A 10 44.88 -22.90 16.17
N GLN A 11 44.18 -22.42 17.17
CA GLN A 11 42.73 -22.66 17.25
C GLN A 11 42.08 -21.95 16.07
N SER A 12 41.79 -22.71 15.00
CA SER A 12 40.84 -22.29 13.98
C SER A 12 39.47 -22.16 14.64
N THR A 13 39.11 -20.95 15.01
CA THR A 13 37.73 -20.59 15.32
C THR A 13 36.93 -20.83 14.05
N THR A 14 36.34 -22.01 13.92
CA THR A 14 35.29 -22.28 12.97
C THR A 14 34.16 -21.29 13.33
N LEU A 15 34.04 -20.21 12.57
CA LEU A 15 32.88 -19.33 12.62
C LEU A 15 31.65 -20.23 12.45
N ARG A 16 30.96 -20.47 13.57
CA ARG A 16 29.71 -21.22 13.57
C ARG A 16 28.80 -20.45 12.65
N LYS A 17 28.51 -21.01 11.45
CA LYS A 17 27.59 -20.43 10.50
C LYS A 17 26.26 -20.31 11.23
N ASP A 18 25.86 -19.09 11.51
CA ASP A 18 24.55 -18.78 12.10
C ASP A 18 23.50 -18.89 10.98
N PRO A 19 22.68 -19.95 10.97
CA PRO A 19 21.71 -20.18 9.90
C PRO A 19 20.66 -19.07 9.86
N GLU A 20 20.24 -18.57 11.01
CA GLU A 20 19.22 -17.51 11.12
C GLU A 20 19.73 -16.21 10.50
N LYS A 21 20.95 -15.80 10.85
CA LYS A 21 21.59 -14.64 10.24
C LYS A 21 21.80 -14.82 8.73
N ALA A 22 22.12 -16.04 8.30
CA ALA A 22 22.28 -16.34 6.87
C ALA A 22 20.94 -16.19 6.11
N VAL A 23 19.81 -16.62 6.68
CA VAL A 23 18.46 -16.40 6.13
C VAL A 23 18.14 -14.92 6.09
N GLN A 24 18.34 -14.21 7.19
CA GLN A 24 18.06 -12.77 7.28
C GLN A 24 18.81 -11.97 6.21
N VAL A 25 20.13 -12.19 6.06
CA VAL A 25 20.95 -11.48 5.05
C VAL A 25 20.45 -11.76 3.62
N ARG A 26 20.12 -13.03 3.31
CA ARG A 26 19.62 -13.39 1.98
C ARG A 26 18.25 -12.77 1.70
N THR A 27 17.40 -12.73 2.68
CA THR A 27 16.07 -12.13 2.56
C THR A 27 16.15 -10.61 2.37
N GLN A 28 17.05 -9.94 3.10
CA GLN A 28 17.31 -8.50 2.91
C GLN A 28 17.88 -8.21 1.52
N LEU A 29 18.83 -9.03 1.04
CA LEU A 29 19.38 -8.90 -0.30
C LEU A 29 18.30 -9.12 -1.38
N ALA A 30 17.42 -10.09 -1.18
CA ALA A 30 16.29 -10.33 -2.08
C ALA A 30 15.31 -9.14 -2.12
N ALA A 31 15.05 -8.50 -0.97
CA ALA A 31 14.22 -7.29 -0.92
C ALA A 31 14.80 -6.17 -1.79
N GLU A 32 16.12 -5.98 -1.74
CA GLU A 32 16.80 -5.00 -2.58
C GLU A 32 16.72 -5.34 -4.07
N TYR A 33 16.92 -6.60 -4.42
CA TYR A 33 16.76 -7.06 -5.81
C TYR A 33 15.31 -6.90 -6.32
N ILE A 34 14.31 -7.17 -5.47
CA ILE A 34 12.90 -6.94 -5.83
C ILE A 34 12.66 -5.43 -6.09
N ARG A 35 13.22 -4.57 -5.26
CA ARG A 35 13.11 -3.11 -5.40
C ARG A 35 13.73 -2.61 -6.71
N THR A 36 14.86 -3.17 -7.12
CA THR A 36 15.56 -2.84 -8.36
C THR A 36 15.06 -3.61 -9.58
N ARG A 37 14.05 -4.48 -9.41
CA ARG A 37 13.47 -5.35 -10.44
C ARG A 37 14.42 -6.39 -11.02
N ASP A 38 15.50 -6.74 -10.30
CA ASP A 38 16.32 -7.91 -10.61
C ASP A 38 15.69 -9.18 -10.01
N LEU A 39 14.62 -9.64 -10.66
CA LEU A 39 13.81 -10.74 -10.13
C LEU A 39 14.57 -12.08 -10.10
N ASP A 40 15.52 -12.29 -11.01
CA ASP A 40 16.32 -13.51 -11.04
C ASP A 40 17.30 -13.60 -9.85
N SER A 41 17.95 -12.49 -9.51
CA SER A 41 18.84 -12.44 -8.34
C SER A 41 18.05 -12.51 -7.03
N ALA A 42 16.88 -11.88 -6.98
CA ALA A 42 15.97 -12.02 -5.86
C ALA A 42 15.56 -13.47 -5.65
N LYS A 43 15.16 -14.17 -6.73
CA LYS A 43 14.77 -15.58 -6.67
C LYS A 43 15.89 -16.46 -6.15
N ARG A 44 17.10 -16.31 -6.70
CA ARG A 44 18.27 -17.09 -6.23
C ARG A 44 18.54 -16.88 -4.74
N SER A 45 18.43 -15.65 -4.26
CA SER A 45 18.66 -15.33 -2.84
C SER A 45 17.59 -15.95 -1.94
N LEU A 46 16.32 -15.90 -2.34
CA LEU A 46 15.20 -16.49 -1.60
C LEU A 46 15.24 -18.02 -1.64
N ASP A 47 15.58 -18.63 -2.78
CA ASP A 47 15.76 -20.09 -2.87
C ASP A 47 16.85 -20.57 -1.89
N GLN A 48 17.93 -19.80 -1.74
CA GLN A 48 18.98 -20.11 -0.77
C GLN A 48 18.53 -19.90 0.68
N ALA A 49 17.74 -18.86 0.96
CA ALA A 49 17.17 -18.63 2.27
C ALA A 49 16.23 -19.78 2.68
N LEU A 50 15.28 -20.12 1.81
CA LEU A 50 14.29 -21.18 2.03
C LEU A 50 14.90 -22.60 2.04
N LYS A 51 16.09 -22.78 1.46
CA LYS A 51 16.86 -24.03 1.59
C LYS A 51 17.43 -24.18 3.00
N ILE A 52 17.75 -23.07 3.68
CA ILE A 52 18.25 -23.07 5.07
C ILE A 52 17.09 -23.22 6.04
N ASP A 53 16.06 -22.37 5.89
CA ASP A 53 14.82 -22.46 6.66
C ASP A 53 13.59 -22.36 5.75
N PRO A 54 12.96 -23.51 5.44
CA PRO A 54 11.75 -23.56 4.61
C PRO A 54 10.53 -22.88 5.24
N ARG A 55 10.55 -22.62 6.54
CA ARG A 55 9.43 -22.02 7.29
C ARG A 55 9.65 -20.56 7.65
N ASP A 56 10.80 -19.97 7.31
CA ASP A 56 11.01 -18.54 7.56
C ASP A 56 9.89 -17.71 6.94
N ALA A 57 9.16 -16.99 7.79
CA ALA A 57 7.97 -16.26 7.37
C ALA A 57 8.31 -15.12 6.41
N THR A 58 9.42 -14.42 6.65
CA THR A 58 9.85 -13.29 5.82
C THR A 58 10.31 -13.77 4.44
N ALA A 59 11.10 -14.85 4.36
CA ALA A 59 11.54 -15.42 3.08
C ALA A 59 10.35 -15.94 2.25
N ASN A 60 9.39 -16.62 2.90
CA ASN A 60 8.15 -17.05 2.24
C ASN A 60 7.33 -15.84 1.76
N MET A 61 7.12 -14.84 2.60
CA MET A 61 6.41 -13.61 2.20
C MET A 61 7.09 -12.94 1.00
N MET A 62 8.42 -12.78 1.02
CA MET A 62 9.17 -12.15 -0.06
C MET A 62 9.14 -12.97 -1.35
N MET A 63 9.15 -14.31 -1.27
CA MET A 63 8.95 -15.17 -2.43
C MET A 63 7.55 -14.99 -3.03
N GLY A 64 6.51 -14.86 -2.20
CA GLY A 64 5.17 -14.52 -2.64
C GLY A 64 5.13 -13.19 -3.40
N VAL A 65 5.74 -12.14 -2.85
CA VAL A 65 5.85 -10.82 -3.49
C VAL A 65 6.60 -10.88 -4.82
N LEU A 66 7.72 -11.60 -4.86
CA LEU A 66 8.51 -11.79 -6.08
C LEU A 66 7.69 -12.42 -7.20
N LEU A 67 7.01 -13.53 -6.91
CA LEU A 67 6.19 -14.25 -7.88
C LEU A 67 4.96 -13.44 -8.33
N GLN A 68 4.39 -12.64 -7.43
CA GLN A 68 3.32 -11.70 -7.75
C GLN A 68 3.81 -10.60 -8.71
N GLN A 69 5.02 -10.08 -8.53
CA GLN A 69 5.60 -9.06 -9.42
C GLN A 69 5.94 -9.60 -10.80
N GLU A 70 6.39 -10.84 -10.89
CA GLU A 70 6.63 -11.51 -12.17
C GLU A 70 5.30 -11.66 -12.94
N GLY A 71 4.21 -11.99 -12.26
CA GLY A 71 2.84 -11.83 -12.73
C GLY A 71 2.33 -12.88 -13.71
N SER A 72 3.14 -13.88 -14.11
CA SER A 72 2.63 -14.99 -14.93
C SER A 72 1.61 -15.82 -14.16
N LYS A 73 0.62 -16.38 -14.85
CA LYS A 73 -0.43 -17.17 -14.19
C LYS A 73 0.14 -18.30 -13.31
N PRO A 74 1.13 -19.11 -13.75
CA PRO A 74 1.71 -20.13 -12.90
C PRO A 74 2.41 -19.58 -11.64
N ASN A 75 3.02 -18.39 -11.73
CA ASN A 75 3.69 -17.77 -10.60
C ASN A 75 2.70 -17.10 -9.65
N MET A 76 1.60 -16.56 -10.14
CA MET A 76 0.52 -16.08 -9.29
C MET A 76 -0.08 -17.22 -8.44
N GLU A 77 -0.32 -18.40 -9.02
CA GLU A 77 -0.81 -19.57 -8.28
C GLU A 77 0.19 -20.03 -7.20
N LYS A 78 1.48 -20.02 -7.51
CA LYS A 78 2.54 -20.34 -6.53
C LYS A 78 2.67 -19.27 -5.45
N ALA A 79 2.50 -17.99 -5.77
CA ALA A 79 2.60 -16.88 -4.83
C ALA A 79 1.67 -17.08 -3.63
N GLU A 80 0.43 -17.52 -3.87
CA GLU A 80 -0.52 -17.78 -2.79
C GLU A 80 -0.03 -18.82 -1.79
N ALA A 81 0.58 -19.91 -2.26
CA ALA A 81 1.11 -20.95 -1.39
C ALA A 81 2.24 -20.41 -0.49
N TYR A 82 3.06 -19.48 -0.99
CA TYR A 82 4.10 -18.84 -0.22
C TYR A 82 3.53 -17.85 0.81
N PHE A 83 2.55 -17.02 0.45
CA PHE A 83 1.87 -16.14 1.42
C PHE A 83 1.19 -16.96 2.53
N LYS A 84 0.50 -18.05 2.20
CA LYS A 84 -0.13 -18.91 3.19
C LYS A 84 0.89 -19.56 4.13
N ARG A 85 2.06 -19.96 3.64
CA ARG A 85 3.15 -20.46 4.51
C ARG A 85 3.67 -19.38 5.44
N ALA A 86 3.87 -18.15 4.95
CA ALA A 86 4.33 -17.05 5.78
C ALA A 86 3.37 -16.78 6.95
N ILE A 87 2.08 -16.64 6.70
CA ILE A 87 1.08 -16.40 7.76
C ILE A 87 0.81 -17.64 8.64
N SER A 88 1.09 -18.86 8.14
CA SER A 88 1.02 -20.07 8.95
C SER A 88 2.20 -20.18 9.93
N SER A 89 3.39 -19.71 9.53
CA SER A 89 4.57 -19.66 10.40
C SER A 89 4.46 -18.56 11.45
N GLU A 90 3.98 -17.38 11.05
CA GLU A 90 3.81 -16.20 11.92
C GLU A 90 2.41 -15.59 11.71
N PRO A 91 1.38 -16.08 12.43
CA PRO A 91 0.00 -15.64 12.23
C PRO A 91 -0.23 -14.14 12.47
N ASP A 92 0.57 -13.52 13.34
CA ASP A 92 0.46 -12.10 13.69
C ASP A 92 1.40 -11.19 12.89
N ASN A 93 2.10 -11.74 11.89
CA ASN A 93 2.98 -10.94 11.01
C ASN A 93 2.16 -10.00 10.12
N ALA A 94 2.01 -8.76 10.59
CA ALA A 94 1.19 -7.75 9.91
C ALA A 94 1.67 -7.45 8.49
N GLN A 95 2.98 -7.49 8.22
CA GLN A 95 3.52 -7.25 6.89
C GLN A 95 3.16 -8.40 5.93
N ALA A 96 3.29 -9.65 6.39
CA ALA A 96 2.89 -10.82 5.59
C ALA A 96 1.39 -10.80 5.28
N ARG A 97 0.56 -10.43 6.26
CA ARG A 97 -0.87 -10.27 6.06
C ARG A 97 -1.20 -9.13 5.11
N ASN A 98 -0.55 -7.98 5.22
CA ASN A 98 -0.75 -6.86 4.28
C ASN A 98 -0.38 -7.26 2.85
N ASN A 99 0.73 -7.94 2.65
CA ASN A 99 1.17 -8.37 1.31
C ASN A 99 0.22 -9.44 0.74
N TYR A 100 -0.23 -10.38 1.56
CA TYR A 100 -1.22 -11.37 1.13
C TYR A 100 -2.57 -10.72 0.81
N GLY A 101 -3.01 -9.76 1.61
CA GLY A 101 -4.20 -8.95 1.33
C GLY A 101 -4.10 -8.22 -0.02
N THR A 102 -2.93 -7.67 -0.34
CA THR A 102 -2.67 -7.01 -1.63
C THR A 102 -2.76 -7.98 -2.81
N TYR A 103 -2.19 -9.19 -2.66
CA TYR A 103 -2.34 -10.27 -3.63
C TYR A 103 -3.81 -10.64 -3.84
N LEU A 104 -4.56 -10.86 -2.76
CA LEU A 104 -5.97 -11.22 -2.81
C LEU A 104 -6.82 -10.11 -3.46
N TYR A 105 -6.52 -8.85 -3.16
CA TYR A 105 -7.14 -7.71 -3.82
C TYR A 105 -6.92 -7.72 -5.34
N GLN A 106 -5.70 -7.99 -5.79
CA GLN A 106 -5.37 -8.10 -7.20
C GLN A 106 -6.14 -9.25 -7.88
N MET A 107 -6.34 -10.35 -7.15
CA MET A 107 -7.15 -11.49 -7.58
C MET A 107 -8.66 -11.26 -7.47
N GLN A 108 -9.10 -10.06 -7.08
CA GLN A 108 -10.49 -9.67 -6.85
C GLN A 108 -11.21 -10.50 -5.75
N ARG A 109 -10.45 -11.17 -4.90
CA ARG A 109 -10.93 -11.94 -3.74
C ARG A 109 -11.11 -11.01 -2.54
N TYR A 110 -12.06 -10.08 -2.66
CA TYR A 110 -12.18 -8.93 -1.74
C TYR A 110 -12.47 -9.34 -0.29
N ASN A 111 -13.35 -10.32 -0.06
CA ASN A 111 -13.68 -10.76 1.30
C ASN A 111 -12.45 -11.33 2.02
N GLU A 112 -11.66 -12.15 1.34
CA GLU A 112 -10.43 -12.71 1.90
C GLU A 112 -9.36 -11.61 2.10
N ALA A 113 -9.28 -10.63 1.20
CA ALA A 113 -8.40 -9.48 1.37
C ALA A 113 -8.77 -8.64 2.61
N ILE A 114 -10.08 -8.45 2.88
CA ILE A 114 -10.59 -7.76 4.08
C ILE A 114 -10.07 -8.47 5.35
N GLU A 115 -10.14 -9.80 5.41
CA GLU A 115 -9.65 -10.55 6.57
C GLU A 115 -8.16 -10.27 6.84
N GLN A 116 -7.32 -10.29 5.80
CA GLN A 116 -5.90 -10.08 5.95
C GLN A 116 -5.58 -8.62 6.33
N PHE A 117 -6.17 -7.65 5.65
CA PHE A 117 -5.97 -6.23 5.96
C PHE A 117 -6.52 -5.83 7.33
N THR A 118 -7.58 -6.49 7.81
CA THR A 118 -8.13 -6.23 9.15
C THR A 118 -7.12 -6.57 10.23
N VAL A 119 -6.46 -7.73 10.14
CA VAL A 119 -5.41 -8.09 11.09
C VAL A 119 -4.23 -7.12 11.00
N ALA A 120 -3.72 -6.84 9.80
CA ALA A 120 -2.59 -5.93 9.61
C ALA A 120 -2.92 -4.50 10.09
N GLY A 121 -4.12 -3.99 9.79
CA GLY A 121 -4.59 -2.66 10.20
C GLY A 121 -4.87 -2.54 11.70
N ALA A 122 -5.16 -3.65 12.39
CA ALA A 122 -5.34 -3.69 13.84
C ALA A 122 -4.02 -3.78 14.61
N THR A 123 -2.94 -4.24 13.98
CA THR A 123 -1.66 -4.49 14.65
C THR A 123 -0.98 -3.17 15.04
N LEU A 124 -0.94 -2.88 16.33
CA LEU A 124 -0.22 -1.72 16.87
C LEU A 124 1.30 -1.93 16.73
N GLY A 125 2.03 -0.85 16.42
CA GLY A 125 3.46 -0.92 16.15
C GLY A 125 3.85 -1.32 14.73
N TYR A 126 2.92 -1.76 13.89
CA TYR A 126 3.17 -1.93 12.47
C TYR A 126 3.16 -0.56 11.78
N GLU A 127 4.32 -0.10 11.35
CA GLU A 127 4.49 1.26 10.80
C GLU A 127 3.59 1.52 9.59
N GLN A 128 3.36 0.51 8.76
CA GLN A 128 2.54 0.63 7.55
C GLN A 128 1.07 0.23 7.77
N ARG A 129 0.60 0.15 9.03
CA ARG A 129 -0.79 -0.21 9.32
C ARG A 129 -1.82 0.71 8.62
N TYR A 130 -1.46 1.97 8.41
CA TYR A 130 -2.31 2.92 7.71
C TYR A 130 -2.58 2.49 6.26
N GLN A 131 -1.62 1.88 5.58
CA GLN A 131 -1.81 1.37 4.21
C GLN A 131 -2.81 0.20 4.17
N SER A 132 -2.76 -0.69 5.16
CA SER A 132 -3.75 -1.76 5.30
C SER A 132 -5.16 -1.21 5.50
N LEU A 133 -5.30 -0.17 6.32
CA LEU A 133 -6.57 0.53 6.55
C LEU A 133 -7.06 1.29 5.30
N GLU A 134 -6.16 1.89 4.52
CA GLU A 134 -6.50 2.50 3.22
C GLU A 134 -6.99 1.45 2.22
N ASN A 135 -6.33 0.30 2.17
CA ASN A 135 -6.74 -0.80 1.31
C ASN A 135 -8.12 -1.35 1.71
N LEU A 136 -8.40 -1.47 3.01
CA LEU A 136 -9.75 -1.78 3.51
C LEU A 136 -10.77 -0.76 3.03
N GLY A 137 -10.49 0.53 3.20
CA GLY A 137 -11.38 1.60 2.74
C GLY A 137 -11.69 1.50 1.24
N ARG A 138 -10.68 1.25 0.42
CA ARG A 138 -10.85 1.07 -1.03
C ARG A 138 -11.69 -0.16 -1.39
N ILE A 139 -11.49 -1.27 -0.67
CA ILE A 139 -12.31 -2.49 -0.89
C ILE A 139 -13.76 -2.19 -0.54
N TYR A 140 -14.02 -1.58 0.61
CA TYR A 140 -15.37 -1.24 1.02
C TYR A 140 -16.06 -0.29 0.05
N LEU A 141 -15.33 0.71 -0.52
CA LEU A 141 -15.88 1.54 -1.60
C LEU A 141 -16.26 0.72 -2.84
N LYS A 142 -15.39 -0.22 -3.25
CA LYS A 142 -15.70 -1.13 -4.36
C LYS A 142 -16.92 -2.00 -4.13
N LEU A 143 -17.17 -2.38 -2.88
CA LEU A 143 -18.33 -3.18 -2.47
C LEU A 143 -19.59 -2.32 -2.17
N GLY A 144 -19.47 -0.98 -2.28
CA GLY A 144 -20.56 -0.05 -1.98
C GLY A 144 -20.80 0.18 -0.48
N ASP A 145 -19.95 -0.34 0.39
CA ASP A 145 -20.03 -0.16 1.85
C ASP A 145 -19.32 1.14 2.27
N VAL A 146 -19.99 2.26 2.03
CA VAL A 146 -19.44 3.59 2.32
C VAL A 146 -19.18 3.79 3.82
N ALA A 147 -19.97 3.18 4.69
CA ALA A 147 -19.83 3.34 6.14
C ALA A 147 -18.53 2.71 6.66
N ASN A 148 -18.22 1.49 6.25
CA ASN A 148 -16.96 0.83 6.60
C ASN A 148 -15.76 1.46 5.87
N ALA A 149 -15.94 1.98 4.66
CA ALA A 149 -14.90 2.74 3.95
C ALA A 149 -14.51 4.00 4.73
N GLU A 150 -15.51 4.82 5.12
CA GLU A 150 -15.28 6.02 5.94
C GLU A 150 -14.56 5.70 7.25
N LYS A 151 -15.02 4.67 7.98
CA LYS A 151 -14.37 4.21 9.20
C LYS A 151 -12.91 3.86 8.97
N SER A 152 -12.62 3.09 7.91
CA SER A 152 -11.27 2.62 7.60
C SER A 152 -10.34 3.79 7.26
N PHE A 153 -10.77 4.73 6.43
CA PHE A 153 -9.96 5.92 6.09
C PHE A 153 -9.75 6.85 7.29
N LYS A 154 -10.74 7.00 8.18
CA LYS A 154 -10.56 7.74 9.45
C LYS A 154 -9.51 7.08 10.34
N GLN A 155 -9.52 5.76 10.47
CA GLN A 155 -8.49 5.03 11.20
C GLN A 155 -7.11 5.15 10.54
N ALA A 156 -7.04 5.15 9.20
CA ALA A 156 -5.80 5.38 8.47
C ALA A 156 -5.22 6.77 8.76
N LEU A 157 -6.06 7.83 8.80
CA LEU A 157 -5.62 9.17 9.19
C LEU A 157 -5.18 9.27 10.65
N GLN A 158 -5.79 8.49 11.57
CA GLN A 158 -5.31 8.41 12.96
C GLN A 158 -3.93 7.75 13.04
N ALA A 159 -3.67 6.74 12.20
CA ALA A 159 -2.37 6.05 12.14
C ALA A 159 -1.30 6.88 11.40
N ASN A 160 -1.69 7.59 10.36
CA ASN A 160 -0.82 8.50 9.60
C ASN A 160 -1.58 9.78 9.22
N ARG A 161 -1.35 10.86 9.97
CA ARG A 161 -2.01 12.16 9.75
C ARG A 161 -1.71 12.79 8.39
N ASN A 162 -0.69 12.33 7.69
CA ASN A 162 -0.30 12.83 6.38
C ASN A 162 -0.77 11.94 5.22
N SER A 163 -1.66 10.97 5.48
CA SER A 163 -2.24 10.12 4.45
C SER A 163 -3.06 10.93 3.45
N THR A 164 -2.46 11.25 2.31
CA THR A 164 -3.12 11.98 1.21
C THR A 164 -4.24 11.17 0.57
N ILE A 165 -4.11 9.84 0.56
CA ILE A 165 -5.15 8.94 0.07
C ILE A 165 -6.40 9.08 0.94
N SER A 166 -6.24 8.90 2.26
CA SER A 166 -7.39 8.97 3.17
C SER A 166 -8.04 10.35 3.22
N MET A 167 -7.24 11.44 3.11
CA MET A 167 -7.78 12.79 3.01
C MET A 167 -8.66 12.97 1.77
N LEU A 168 -8.18 12.51 0.62
CA LEU A 168 -8.91 12.66 -0.64
C LEU A 168 -10.18 11.81 -0.66
N GLU A 169 -10.09 10.53 -0.26
CA GLU A 169 -11.25 9.63 -0.24
C GLU A 169 -12.33 10.11 0.75
N LEU A 170 -11.93 10.54 1.95
CA LEU A 170 -12.87 11.10 2.93
C LEU A 170 -13.48 12.42 2.46
N SER A 171 -12.72 13.28 1.75
CA SER A 171 -13.28 14.52 1.21
C SER A 171 -14.39 14.24 0.20
N GLU A 172 -14.24 13.22 -0.64
CA GLU A 172 -15.27 12.79 -1.58
C GLU A 172 -16.47 12.17 -0.86
N ILE A 173 -16.23 11.28 0.12
CA ILE A 173 -17.29 10.67 0.93
C ILE A 173 -18.13 11.76 1.61
N PHE A 174 -17.51 12.72 2.28
CA PHE A 174 -18.22 13.81 2.96
C PHE A 174 -18.96 14.73 1.99
N TYR A 175 -18.39 15.01 0.81
CA TYR A 175 -19.11 15.74 -0.23
C TYR A 175 -20.40 15.00 -0.64
N LEU A 176 -20.33 13.70 -0.87
CA LEU A 176 -21.48 12.89 -1.24
C LEU A 176 -22.54 12.82 -0.13
N GLN A 177 -22.12 12.90 1.13
CA GLN A 177 -22.98 12.99 2.33
C GLN A 177 -23.51 14.42 2.58
N GLN A 178 -23.17 15.39 1.73
CA GLN A 178 -23.53 16.82 1.89
C GLN A 178 -22.88 17.49 3.12
N ASN A 179 -21.87 16.87 3.70
CA ASN A 179 -21.05 17.48 4.74
C ASN A 179 -19.93 18.32 4.09
N ASN A 180 -20.35 19.43 3.48
CA ASN A 180 -19.46 20.27 2.68
C ASN A 180 -18.33 20.89 3.48
N ARG A 181 -18.54 21.17 4.78
CA ARG A 181 -17.52 21.73 5.67
C ARG A 181 -16.34 20.78 5.84
N ASP A 182 -16.60 19.54 6.24
CA ASP A 182 -15.54 18.55 6.48
C ASP A 182 -14.90 18.10 5.16
N ALA A 183 -15.69 18.05 4.08
CA ALA A 183 -15.18 17.80 2.73
C ALA A 183 -14.13 18.84 2.32
N SER A 184 -14.43 20.14 2.49
CA SER A 184 -13.51 21.23 2.19
C SER A 184 -12.26 21.19 3.05
N GLN A 185 -12.42 21.00 4.36
CA GLN A 185 -11.30 20.95 5.29
C GLN A 185 -10.29 19.85 4.95
N LEU A 186 -10.78 18.65 4.61
CA LEU A 186 -9.92 17.53 4.23
C LEU A 186 -9.28 17.73 2.86
N TYR A 187 -10.03 18.26 1.89
CA TYR A 187 -9.48 18.57 0.58
C TYR A 187 -8.37 19.64 0.66
N GLU A 188 -8.54 20.68 1.47
CA GLU A 188 -7.50 21.68 1.71
C GLU A 188 -6.26 21.06 2.38
N GLN A 189 -6.44 20.14 3.35
CA GLN A 189 -5.32 19.40 3.94
C GLN A 189 -4.61 18.55 2.89
N TYR A 190 -5.34 17.86 2.03
CA TYR A 190 -4.79 17.12 0.91
C TYR A 190 -3.95 18.04 0.02
N VAL A 191 -4.50 19.18 -0.40
CA VAL A 191 -3.78 20.15 -1.27
C VAL A 191 -2.52 20.69 -0.62
N ARG A 192 -2.54 20.98 0.69
CA ARG A 192 -1.34 21.39 1.43
C ARG A 192 -0.24 20.34 1.41
N ASN A 193 -0.62 19.05 1.50
CA ASN A 193 0.36 17.95 1.56
C ASN A 193 0.93 17.60 0.19
N VAL A 194 0.13 17.58 -0.88
CA VAL A 194 0.59 17.22 -2.22
C VAL A 194 1.15 18.42 -3.00
N GLY A 195 0.73 19.64 -2.63
CA GLY A 195 1.00 20.86 -3.36
C GLY A 195 -0.05 21.14 -4.45
N GLN A 196 -0.41 22.41 -4.59
CA GLN A 196 -1.48 22.84 -5.49
C GLN A 196 -1.26 22.39 -6.94
N LYS A 197 -0.02 22.40 -7.43
CA LYS A 197 0.33 22.05 -8.82
C LYS A 197 0.42 20.54 -9.07
N ASN A 198 0.46 19.72 -8.02
CA ASN A 198 0.71 18.27 -8.10
C ASN A 198 -0.57 17.43 -7.99
N GLN A 199 -1.72 18.07 -8.05
CA GLN A 199 -3.00 17.37 -8.01
C GLN A 199 -3.25 16.62 -9.32
N GLY A 200 -3.69 15.36 -9.22
CA GLY A 200 -4.17 14.60 -10.39
C GLY A 200 -5.59 15.00 -10.80
N ALA A 201 -6.02 14.56 -11.99
CA ALA A 201 -7.33 14.88 -12.55
C ALA A 201 -8.50 14.55 -11.59
N ARG A 202 -8.49 13.36 -10.96
CA ARG A 202 -9.52 12.97 -9.98
C ARG A 202 -9.56 13.91 -8.77
N ALA A 203 -8.40 14.33 -8.26
CA ALA A 203 -8.36 15.24 -7.11
C ALA A 203 -8.92 16.62 -7.48
N LEU A 204 -8.55 17.15 -8.65
CA LEU A 204 -9.12 18.39 -9.16
C LEU A 204 -10.64 18.31 -9.35
N TRP A 205 -11.12 17.16 -9.85
CA TRP A 205 -12.55 16.92 -10.00
C TRP A 205 -13.29 16.95 -8.66
N ILE A 206 -12.75 16.31 -7.63
CA ILE A 206 -13.30 16.35 -6.26
C ILE A 206 -13.33 17.80 -5.76
N GLY A 207 -12.22 18.53 -5.91
CA GLY A 207 -12.13 19.94 -5.49
C GLY A 207 -13.13 20.84 -6.21
N ILE A 208 -13.34 20.66 -7.52
CA ILE A 208 -14.32 21.41 -8.31
C ILE A 208 -15.73 21.18 -7.78
N ARG A 209 -16.10 19.94 -7.46
CA ARG A 209 -17.42 19.61 -6.89
C ARG A 209 -17.62 20.22 -5.50
N ILE A 210 -16.60 20.16 -4.67
CA ILE A 210 -16.62 20.75 -3.33
C ILE A 210 -16.73 22.28 -3.41
N ALA A 211 -15.93 22.94 -4.24
CA ALA A 211 -15.99 24.40 -4.43
C ALA A 211 -17.35 24.85 -4.94
N ARG A 212 -17.92 24.11 -5.91
CA ARG A 212 -19.28 24.36 -6.40
C ARG A 212 -20.33 24.25 -5.29
N ALA A 213 -20.29 23.17 -4.49
CA ALA A 213 -21.24 22.96 -3.39
C ALA A 213 -21.18 24.05 -2.31
N ASN A 214 -20.03 24.70 -2.17
CA ASN A 214 -19.82 25.83 -1.26
C ASN A 214 -20.04 27.20 -1.91
N ALA A 215 -20.50 27.26 -3.15
CA ALA A 215 -20.65 28.48 -3.94
C ALA A 215 -19.34 29.28 -4.11
N ASP A 216 -18.18 28.62 -3.99
CA ASP A 216 -16.85 29.22 -4.24
C ASP A 216 -16.54 29.24 -5.75
N GLN A 217 -17.05 30.26 -6.42
CA GLN A 217 -16.89 30.42 -7.87
C GLN A 217 -15.41 30.64 -8.26
N LEU A 218 -14.66 31.39 -7.46
CA LEU A 218 -13.25 31.69 -7.75
C LEU A 218 -12.38 30.45 -7.57
N GLY A 219 -12.53 29.72 -6.47
CA GLY A 219 -11.83 28.47 -6.24
C GLY A 219 -12.13 27.43 -7.32
N MET A 220 -13.42 27.29 -7.67
CA MET A 220 -13.84 26.40 -8.76
C MET A 220 -13.15 26.76 -10.09
N GLN A 221 -13.14 28.05 -10.47
CA GLN A 221 -12.53 28.49 -11.72
C GLN A 221 -11.01 28.21 -11.77
N VAL A 222 -10.31 28.37 -10.63
CA VAL A 222 -8.88 28.06 -10.53
C VAL A 222 -8.64 26.58 -10.80
N LEU A 223 -9.41 25.69 -10.18
CA LEU A 223 -9.29 24.24 -10.35
C LEU A 223 -9.65 23.79 -11.77
N VAL A 224 -10.70 24.37 -12.37
CA VAL A 224 -11.09 24.10 -13.75
C VAL A 224 -10.00 24.53 -14.74
N ASN A 225 -9.39 25.69 -14.53
CA ASN A 225 -8.29 26.16 -15.37
C ASN A 225 -7.07 25.24 -15.27
N GLN A 226 -6.75 24.77 -14.05
CA GLN A 226 -5.69 23.81 -13.83
C GLN A 226 -5.98 22.46 -14.51
N MET A 227 -7.20 21.94 -14.37
CA MET A 227 -7.63 20.70 -15.03
C MET A 227 -7.54 20.81 -16.55
N ARG A 228 -8.04 21.92 -17.12
CA ARG A 228 -7.97 22.18 -18.57
C ARG A 228 -6.52 22.23 -19.08
N ALA A 229 -5.61 22.84 -18.30
CA ALA A 229 -4.22 23.00 -18.71
C ALA A 229 -3.41 21.69 -18.60
N LEU A 230 -3.65 20.88 -17.57
CA LEU A 230 -2.84 19.70 -17.25
C LEU A 230 -3.46 18.38 -17.70
N PHE A 231 -4.79 18.30 -17.80
CA PHE A 231 -5.54 17.08 -18.07
C PHE A 231 -6.70 17.30 -19.07
N PRO A 232 -6.46 17.93 -20.24
CA PRO A 232 -7.53 18.31 -21.19
C PRO A 232 -8.32 17.11 -21.73
N ASP A 233 -7.68 15.93 -21.82
CA ASP A 233 -8.28 14.70 -22.35
C ASP A 233 -8.76 13.74 -21.25
N SER A 234 -8.69 14.15 -19.98
CA SER A 234 -9.10 13.27 -18.88
C SER A 234 -10.63 13.06 -18.86
N PRO A 235 -11.08 11.87 -18.42
CA PRO A 235 -12.52 11.61 -18.24
C PRO A 235 -13.19 12.63 -17.31
N GLU A 236 -12.46 13.09 -16.28
CA GLU A 236 -12.95 14.07 -15.31
C GLU A 236 -13.19 15.44 -15.96
N TYR A 237 -12.32 15.88 -16.86
CA TYR A 237 -12.52 17.14 -17.57
C TYR A 237 -13.66 17.05 -18.54
N GLN A 238 -13.77 15.95 -19.30
CA GLN A 238 -14.89 15.70 -20.19
C GLN A 238 -16.23 15.68 -19.43
N ARG A 239 -16.25 15.06 -18.23
CA ARG A 239 -17.42 15.08 -17.37
C ARG A 239 -17.76 16.50 -16.88
N TYR A 240 -16.76 17.30 -16.53
CA TYR A 240 -16.96 18.69 -16.17
C TYR A 240 -17.64 19.46 -17.33
N LEU A 241 -17.14 19.34 -18.56
CA LEU A 241 -17.70 20.02 -19.73
C LEU A 241 -19.16 19.65 -19.98
N GLN A 242 -19.54 18.40 -19.72
CA GLN A 242 -20.94 17.95 -19.85
C GLN A 242 -21.85 18.53 -18.75
N LEU A 243 -21.31 18.69 -17.55
CA LEU A 243 -22.12 19.05 -16.37
C LEU A 243 -22.10 20.54 -16.02
N GLN A 244 -21.20 21.34 -16.58
CA GLN A 244 -20.98 22.76 -16.16
C GLN A 244 -22.25 23.62 -16.17
N TYR A 245 -23.24 23.28 -16.97
CA TYR A 245 -24.53 23.99 -17.03
C TYR A 245 -25.67 23.20 -16.38
N SER A 246 -25.37 22.08 -15.74
CA SER A 246 -26.36 21.20 -15.15
C SER A 246 -26.65 21.56 -13.68
N THR A 247 -27.78 21.06 -13.16
CA THR A 247 -28.16 21.23 -11.75
C THR A 247 -27.29 20.41 -10.82
N GLU A 248 -27.24 20.77 -9.53
CA GLU A 248 -26.42 20.11 -8.49
C GLU A 248 -26.65 18.58 -8.41
N ALA A 249 -27.88 18.12 -8.60
CA ALA A 249 -28.23 16.70 -8.50
C ALA A 249 -27.44 15.80 -9.47
N VAL A 250 -26.93 16.32 -10.57
CA VAL A 250 -26.19 15.57 -11.62
C VAL A 250 -24.69 15.50 -11.32
N TRP A 251 -24.21 16.34 -10.40
CA TRP A 251 -22.79 16.43 -10.03
C TRP A 251 -22.33 15.39 -9.00
N LYS A 252 -23.26 14.67 -8.39
CA LYS A 252 -23.01 13.65 -7.33
C LYS A 252 -22.61 12.30 -7.90
#